data_de1b4888f9affa7794016fccda49126e
#
_entry.id   de1b4888f9affa7794016fccda49126e
#
_cell.length_a   1.000
_cell.length_b   1.000
_cell.length_c   1.000
_cell.angle_alpha   90.00
_cell.angle_beta   90.00
_cell.angle_gamma   90.00
#
_symmetry.space_group_name_H-M   'P 1'
#
loop_
_entity.id
_entity.type
_entity.pdbx_description
1 polymer ?
#
loop_
_entity_poly.entity_id
_entity_poly.type
_entity_poly.pdbx_seq_one_letter_code
_entity_poly.pdbx_strand_id
1 'polypeptide(L)'
;HRHHQQALAAKAWLMNEAVRNEDLAFRLSARGLCKGERALLDSLNNMGHEIGILMDRHEVESWQKLTRVLTHEIMNATAPISCITQAWLADPRIKGSQYEEGLKAIQETTASLSAFVESYRKMTQLQKPVPTDVNLQQVASTLQAMYPALTWHVHLDEAPTVFTDAHLLLQIMVNMAKNAAEAGATHMGLHWHDRLLISNDGQPIPSDVRREIFVPFFTTKRTGSGIGLSFSRQIIMAQGGNLTLLPIPMSGYHTTFALTFPRQQ
;
A
#
# COMPACT_ATOMS: atom_id res chain seq x y z
N HIS A 1 38.36 -3.92 38.33
CA HIS A 1 37.00 -3.51 38.75
C HIS A 1 36.62 -2.09 38.28
N ARG A 2 37.44 -1.04 38.51
CA ARG A 2 37.12 0.36 38.10
C ARG A 2 36.94 0.52 36.61
N HIS A 3 37.77 -0.08 35.75
CA HIS A 3 37.63 -0.01 34.29
C HIS A 3 36.34 -0.67 33.77
N HIS A 4 35.89 -1.74 34.41
CA HIS A 4 34.65 -2.45 34.03
C HIS A 4 33.40 -1.62 34.39
N GLN A 5 33.39 -0.99 35.57
CA GLN A 5 32.28 -0.10 35.98
C GLN A 5 32.18 1.13 35.10
N GLN A 6 33.32 1.71 34.69
CA GLN A 6 33.32 2.84 33.74
C GLN A 6 32.80 2.46 32.35
N ALA A 7 33.12 1.27 31.85
CA ALA A 7 32.62 0.77 30.57
C ALA A 7 31.09 0.53 30.58
N LEU A 8 30.55 -0.01 31.69
CA LEU A 8 29.11 -0.19 31.86
C LEU A 8 28.37 1.16 31.99
N ALA A 9 28.93 2.10 32.74
CA ALA A 9 28.36 3.44 32.86
C ALA A 9 28.33 4.18 31.53
N ALA A 10 29.39 4.08 30.72
CA ALA A 10 29.45 4.65 29.38
C ALA A 10 28.40 4.03 28.43
N LYS A 11 28.18 2.71 28.49
CA LYS A 11 27.16 2.02 27.71
C LYS A 11 25.74 2.42 28.13
N ALA A 12 25.50 2.53 29.44
CA ALA A 12 24.21 3.00 29.96
C ALA A 12 23.91 4.45 29.53
N TRP A 13 24.94 5.31 29.52
CA TRP A 13 24.82 6.68 29.03
C TRP A 13 24.49 6.72 27.53
N LEU A 14 25.21 5.93 26.70
CA LEU A 14 24.93 5.82 25.26
C LEU A 14 23.51 5.34 24.97
N MET A 15 23.00 4.38 25.73
CA MET A 15 21.62 3.91 25.59
C MET A 15 20.59 5.00 25.95
N ASN A 16 20.87 5.75 27.04
CA ASN A 16 20.03 6.89 27.42
C ASN A 16 20.03 7.98 26.34
N GLU A 17 21.17 8.26 25.75
CA GLU A 17 21.28 9.26 24.68
C GLU A 17 20.58 8.78 23.39
N ALA A 18 20.69 7.50 23.04
CA ALA A 18 19.97 6.92 21.91
C ALA A 18 18.45 7.02 22.11
N VAL A 19 17.94 6.70 23.31
CA VAL A 19 16.51 6.84 23.64
C VAL A 19 16.07 8.32 23.60
N ARG A 20 16.89 9.25 24.08
CA ARG A 20 16.58 10.70 24.03
C ARG A 20 16.54 11.24 22.60
N ASN A 21 17.33 10.67 21.70
CA ASN A 21 17.39 11.05 20.30
C ASN A 21 16.45 10.22 19.42
N GLU A 22 15.56 9.41 20.05
CA GLU A 22 14.61 8.51 19.36
C GLU A 22 15.28 7.48 18.43
N ASP A 23 16.60 7.23 18.60
CA ASP A 23 17.34 6.20 17.87
C ASP A 23 17.18 4.82 18.55
N LEU A 24 16.00 4.24 18.39
CA LEU A 24 15.64 2.94 18.95
C LEU A 24 16.21 1.76 18.13
N ALA A 25 16.82 2.04 16.98
CA ALA A 25 17.58 1.06 16.20
C ALA A 25 19.00 0.84 16.77
N PHE A 26 19.48 1.76 17.60
CA PHE A 26 20.80 1.66 18.24
C PHE A 26 20.95 0.38 19.07
N ARG A 27 22.07 -0.29 18.94
CA ARG A 27 22.40 -1.52 19.68
C ARG A 27 23.76 -1.39 20.36
N LEU A 28 23.77 -1.69 21.65
CA LEU A 28 24.99 -1.73 22.43
C LEU A 28 25.79 -3.01 22.13
N SER A 29 27.08 -2.85 21.86
CA SER A 29 27.99 -3.98 21.60
C SER A 29 28.34 -4.73 22.89
N ALA A 30 28.22 -6.07 22.86
CA ALA A 30 28.56 -6.97 23.97
C ALA A 30 30.08 -7.25 24.11
N ARG A 31 30.95 -6.63 23.28
CA ARG A 31 32.41 -6.85 23.34
C ARG A 31 32.97 -6.46 24.69
N GLY A 32 33.77 -7.34 25.27
CA GLY A 32 34.48 -7.12 26.53
C GLY A 32 33.66 -7.29 27.82
N LEU A 33 32.43 -7.83 27.74
CA LEU A 33 31.54 -8.06 28.87
C LEU A 33 31.55 -9.52 29.34
N CYS A 34 31.41 -9.72 30.66
CA CYS A 34 31.24 -11.05 31.23
C CYS A 34 29.82 -11.62 31.00
N LYS A 35 29.55 -12.91 31.31
CA LYS A 35 28.27 -13.55 31.01
C LYS A 35 27.06 -12.83 31.61
N GLY A 36 27.13 -12.35 32.84
CA GLY A 36 26.01 -11.65 33.50
C GLY A 36 25.75 -10.26 32.88
N GLU A 37 26.81 -9.53 32.57
CA GLU A 37 26.73 -8.22 31.95
C GLU A 37 26.18 -8.30 30.51
N ARG A 38 26.53 -9.35 29.80
CA ARG A 38 26.01 -9.63 28.46
C ARG A 38 24.50 -9.89 28.49
N ALA A 39 24.01 -10.70 29.42
CA ALA A 39 22.59 -10.95 29.60
C ALA A 39 21.79 -9.67 29.90
N LEU A 40 22.34 -8.78 30.75
CA LEU A 40 21.73 -7.50 31.04
C LEU A 40 21.70 -6.58 29.79
N LEU A 41 22.78 -6.57 29.03
CA LEU A 41 22.89 -5.78 27.81
C LEU A 41 21.92 -6.27 26.72
N ASP A 42 21.80 -7.59 26.55
CA ASP A 42 20.85 -8.20 25.60
C ASP A 42 19.41 -7.85 26.01
N SER A 43 19.12 -7.86 27.33
CA SER A 43 17.81 -7.44 27.84
C SER A 43 17.54 -5.95 27.53
N LEU A 44 18.51 -5.06 27.71
CA LEU A 44 18.37 -3.62 27.38
C LEU A 44 18.19 -3.40 25.87
N ASN A 45 18.94 -4.12 25.05
CA ASN A 45 18.78 -4.03 23.58
C ASN A 45 17.38 -4.53 23.14
N ASN A 46 16.88 -5.60 23.76
CA ASN A 46 15.53 -6.12 23.50
C ASN A 46 14.46 -5.13 23.97
N MET A 47 14.59 -4.53 25.15
CA MET A 47 13.67 -3.48 25.61
C MET A 47 13.65 -2.29 24.68
N GLY A 48 14.82 -1.80 24.23
CA GLY A 48 14.88 -0.70 23.25
C GLY A 48 14.18 -1.06 21.95
N HIS A 49 14.30 -2.30 21.49
CA HIS A 49 13.62 -2.79 20.32
C HIS A 49 12.09 -2.84 20.51
N GLU A 50 11.62 -3.39 21.63
CA GLU A 50 10.20 -3.44 21.93
C GLU A 50 9.58 -2.04 22.09
N ILE A 51 10.29 -1.12 22.76
CA ILE A 51 9.86 0.28 22.86
C ILE A 51 9.74 0.91 21.47
N GLY A 52 10.71 0.68 20.58
CA GLY A 52 10.64 1.16 19.19
C GLY A 52 9.40 0.67 18.46
N ILE A 53 9.13 -0.63 18.54
CA ILE A 53 7.92 -1.23 17.92
C ILE A 53 6.64 -0.62 18.51
N LEU A 54 6.62 -0.38 19.83
CA LEU A 54 5.44 0.21 20.49
C LEU A 54 5.23 1.67 20.09
N MET A 55 6.31 2.45 19.97
CA MET A 55 6.23 3.85 19.51
C MET A 55 5.76 3.94 18.06
N ASP A 56 6.33 3.13 17.15
CA ASP A 56 5.89 3.05 15.76
C ASP A 56 4.41 2.68 15.64
N ARG A 57 3.95 1.71 16.44
CA ARG A 57 2.53 1.32 16.50
C ARG A 57 1.65 2.46 16.99
N HIS A 58 2.05 3.13 18.05
CA HIS A 58 1.28 4.23 18.63
C HIS A 58 1.20 5.42 17.68
N GLU A 59 2.26 5.73 16.96
CA GLU A 59 2.28 6.75 15.92
C GLU A 59 1.32 6.39 14.77
N VAL A 60 1.41 5.15 14.27
CA VAL A 60 0.51 4.65 13.21
C VAL A 60 -0.95 4.67 13.66
N GLU A 61 -1.26 4.22 14.89
CA GLU A 61 -2.62 4.24 15.43
C GLU A 61 -3.16 5.67 15.59
N SER A 62 -2.32 6.60 16.05
CA SER A 62 -2.66 8.01 16.19
C SER A 62 -2.96 8.65 14.83
N TRP A 63 -2.11 8.38 13.83
CA TRP A 63 -2.33 8.80 12.45
C TRP A 63 -3.61 8.22 11.86
N GLN A 64 -3.87 6.93 12.08
CA GLN A 64 -5.12 6.29 11.62
C GLN A 64 -6.35 6.91 12.26
N LYS A 65 -6.30 7.21 13.56
CA LYS A 65 -7.40 7.87 14.28
C LYS A 65 -7.64 9.28 13.76
N LEU A 66 -6.58 10.07 13.59
CA LEU A 66 -6.65 11.42 13.03
C LEU A 66 -7.24 11.41 11.62
N THR A 67 -6.74 10.51 10.78
CA THR A 67 -7.22 10.33 9.41
C THR A 67 -8.70 9.98 9.37
N ARG A 68 -9.17 9.11 10.26
CA ARG A 68 -10.59 8.74 10.33
C ARG A 68 -11.46 9.95 10.66
N VAL A 69 -11.03 10.76 11.62
CA VAL A 69 -11.75 11.97 12.00
C VAL A 69 -11.77 12.97 10.85
N LEU A 70 -10.61 13.28 10.26
CA LEU A 70 -10.51 14.22 9.13
C LEU A 70 -11.34 13.76 7.92
N THR A 71 -11.28 12.47 7.58
CA THR A 71 -12.09 11.90 6.50
C THR A 71 -13.58 12.11 6.75
N HIS A 72 -14.04 11.84 7.96
CA HIS A 72 -15.44 12.00 8.32
C HIS A 72 -15.88 13.47 8.24
N GLU A 73 -15.08 14.39 8.75
CA GLU A 73 -15.37 15.83 8.71
C GLU A 73 -15.37 16.40 7.28
N ILE A 74 -14.42 15.97 6.44
CA ILE A 74 -14.39 16.39 5.03
C ILE A 74 -15.61 15.84 4.27
N MET A 75 -15.98 14.56 4.47
CA MET A 75 -17.15 13.98 3.84
C MET A 75 -18.43 14.68 4.29
N ASN A 76 -18.56 15.02 5.57
CA ASN A 76 -19.68 15.77 6.10
C ASN A 76 -19.76 17.19 5.52
N ALA A 77 -18.64 17.83 5.23
CA ALA A 77 -18.61 19.15 4.61
C ALA A 77 -18.90 19.11 3.10
N THR A 78 -18.45 18.06 2.40
CA THR A 78 -18.61 17.94 0.93
C THR A 78 -20.00 17.43 0.53
N ALA A 79 -20.62 16.57 1.32
CA ALA A 79 -21.92 15.98 1.00
C ALA A 79 -23.03 17.03 0.78
N PRO A 80 -23.21 18.06 1.65
CA PRO A 80 -24.17 19.12 1.41
C PRO A 80 -23.90 19.91 0.13
N ILE A 81 -22.62 20.22 -0.15
CA ILE A 81 -22.23 20.95 -1.37
C ILE A 81 -22.62 20.16 -2.61
N SER A 82 -22.33 18.86 -2.63
CA SER A 82 -22.71 17.98 -3.74
C SER A 82 -24.23 17.92 -3.91
N CYS A 83 -24.98 17.80 -2.82
CA CYS A 83 -26.43 17.74 -2.83
C CYS A 83 -27.05 19.05 -3.37
N ILE A 84 -26.58 20.19 -2.92
CA ILE A 84 -27.07 21.51 -3.38
C ILE A 84 -26.75 21.74 -4.85
N THR A 85 -25.52 21.49 -5.28
CA THR A 85 -25.12 21.65 -6.68
C THR A 85 -25.89 20.70 -7.60
N GLN A 86 -26.14 19.47 -7.17
CA GLN A 86 -26.92 18.49 -7.92
C GLN A 86 -28.41 18.94 -8.07
N ALA A 87 -28.99 19.44 -6.97
CA ALA A 87 -30.34 19.98 -6.99
C ALA A 87 -30.48 21.19 -7.92
N TRP A 88 -29.53 22.09 -7.92
CA TRP A 88 -29.53 23.25 -8.81
C TRP A 88 -29.32 22.87 -10.27
N LEU A 89 -28.42 21.94 -10.58
CA LEU A 89 -28.21 21.46 -11.95
C LEU A 89 -29.44 20.72 -12.51
N ALA A 90 -30.30 20.18 -11.63
CA ALA A 90 -31.58 19.58 -12.03
C ALA A 90 -32.67 20.62 -12.33
N ASP A 91 -32.51 21.89 -11.93
CA ASP A 91 -33.48 22.97 -12.21
C ASP A 91 -33.40 23.38 -13.68
N PRO A 92 -34.52 23.33 -14.42
CA PRO A 92 -34.54 23.73 -15.83
C PRO A 92 -34.09 25.17 -16.09
N ARG A 93 -34.22 26.07 -15.10
CA ARG A 93 -33.79 27.48 -15.19
C ARG A 93 -32.26 27.66 -15.21
N ILE A 94 -31.54 26.68 -14.71
CA ILE A 94 -30.06 26.68 -14.68
C ILE A 94 -29.51 26.15 -16.00
N LYS A 95 -30.22 25.24 -16.66
CA LYS A 95 -29.78 24.64 -17.92
C LYS A 95 -29.65 25.70 -19.02
N GLY A 96 -28.45 25.86 -19.59
CA GLY A 96 -28.13 26.88 -20.56
C GLY A 96 -27.91 28.29 -19.98
N SER A 97 -27.96 28.46 -18.66
CA SER A 97 -27.65 29.73 -18.00
C SER A 97 -26.13 29.92 -17.83
N GLN A 98 -25.71 31.16 -17.57
CA GLN A 98 -24.32 31.49 -17.27
C GLN A 98 -23.75 30.81 -16.01
N TYR A 99 -24.61 30.20 -15.18
CA TYR A 99 -24.23 29.56 -13.91
C TYR A 99 -24.00 28.04 -14.08
N GLU A 100 -24.47 27.42 -15.17
CA GLU A 100 -24.41 25.97 -15.36
C GLU A 100 -22.99 25.43 -15.31
N GLU A 101 -22.05 26.06 -16.03
CA GLU A 101 -20.65 25.64 -16.07
C GLU A 101 -19.99 25.74 -14.69
N GLY A 102 -20.25 26.83 -13.96
CA GLY A 102 -19.73 27.01 -12.62
C GLY A 102 -20.23 25.94 -11.63
N LEU A 103 -21.51 25.59 -11.70
CA LEU A 103 -22.11 24.56 -10.87
C LEU A 103 -21.56 23.16 -11.21
N LYS A 104 -21.35 22.86 -12.50
CA LYS A 104 -20.68 21.61 -12.94
C LYS A 104 -19.27 21.53 -12.40
N ALA A 105 -18.49 22.60 -12.48
CA ALA A 105 -17.14 22.64 -11.95
C ALA A 105 -17.10 22.39 -10.42
N ILE A 106 -18.04 22.98 -9.66
CA ILE A 106 -18.17 22.74 -8.22
C ILE A 106 -18.54 21.28 -7.96
N GLN A 107 -19.46 20.69 -8.71
CA GLN A 107 -19.87 19.30 -8.57
C GLN A 107 -18.70 18.34 -8.86
N GLU A 108 -17.96 18.55 -9.94
CA GLU A 108 -16.78 17.75 -10.31
C GLU A 108 -15.68 17.86 -9.25
N THR A 109 -15.42 19.06 -8.74
CA THR A 109 -14.43 19.29 -7.69
C THR A 109 -14.82 18.58 -6.40
N THR A 110 -16.10 18.69 -6.00
CA THR A 110 -16.62 18.03 -4.80
C THR A 110 -16.60 16.51 -4.93
N ALA A 111 -16.95 15.97 -6.09
CA ALA A 111 -16.86 14.54 -6.37
C ALA A 111 -15.40 14.04 -6.33
N SER A 112 -14.47 14.80 -6.91
CA SER A 112 -13.04 14.50 -6.89
C SER A 112 -12.48 14.51 -5.47
N LEU A 113 -12.87 15.49 -4.64
CA LEU A 113 -12.46 15.57 -3.24
C LEU A 113 -13.01 14.39 -2.42
N SER A 114 -14.27 14.02 -2.63
CA SER A 114 -14.89 12.87 -1.95
C SER A 114 -14.19 11.55 -2.33
N ALA A 115 -13.87 11.36 -3.61
CA ALA A 115 -13.13 10.20 -4.09
C ALA A 115 -11.70 10.15 -3.52
N PHE A 116 -11.02 11.29 -3.43
CA PHE A 116 -9.71 11.42 -2.80
C PHE A 116 -9.75 11.02 -1.33
N VAL A 117 -10.69 11.57 -0.56
CA VAL A 117 -10.84 11.30 0.88
C VAL A 117 -11.16 9.84 1.14
N GLU A 118 -12.07 9.24 0.36
CA GLU A 118 -12.39 7.81 0.48
C GLU A 118 -11.19 6.91 0.15
N SER A 119 -10.42 7.29 -0.85
CA SER A 119 -9.20 6.59 -1.24
C SER A 119 -8.11 6.69 -0.16
N TYR A 120 -7.97 7.86 0.46
CA TYR A 120 -7.06 8.08 1.58
C TYR A 120 -7.47 7.27 2.82
N ARG A 121 -8.78 7.20 3.10
CA ARG A 121 -9.33 6.36 4.15
C ARG A 121 -8.98 4.89 3.96
N LYS A 122 -9.16 4.36 2.75
CA LYS A 122 -8.81 2.96 2.41
C LYS A 122 -7.33 2.68 2.63
N MET A 123 -6.46 3.61 2.27
CA MET A 123 -5.01 3.47 2.44
C MET A 123 -4.59 3.44 3.92
N THR A 124 -5.24 4.23 4.77
CA THR A 124 -4.87 4.35 6.19
C THR A 124 -5.58 3.35 7.10
N GLN A 125 -6.67 2.71 6.64
CA GLN A 125 -7.46 1.74 7.37
C GLN A 125 -7.26 0.31 6.86
N LEU A 126 -6.00 -0.10 6.63
CA LEU A 126 -5.71 -1.50 6.35
C LEU A 126 -6.24 -2.38 7.48
N GLN A 127 -7.19 -3.25 7.15
CA GLN A 127 -7.63 -4.30 8.05
C GLN A 127 -6.45 -5.22 8.34
N LYS A 128 -6.38 -5.73 9.58
CA LYS A 128 -5.35 -6.71 9.93
C LYS A 128 -5.53 -7.94 9.02
N PRO A 129 -4.52 -8.32 8.23
CA PRO A 129 -4.64 -9.46 7.32
C PRO A 129 -4.95 -10.75 8.09
N VAL A 130 -5.77 -11.61 7.49
CA VAL A 130 -6.05 -12.97 7.97
C VAL A 130 -5.52 -13.97 6.94
N PRO A 131 -4.22 -14.31 6.99
CA PRO A 131 -3.60 -15.17 5.99
C PRO A 131 -4.15 -16.60 6.06
N THR A 132 -4.38 -17.18 4.89
CA THR A 132 -4.79 -18.57 4.68
C THR A 132 -4.02 -19.14 3.48
N ASP A 133 -4.11 -20.44 3.26
CA ASP A 133 -3.61 -21.06 2.05
C ASP A 133 -4.53 -20.73 0.86
N VAL A 134 -4.02 -19.99 -0.11
CA VAL A 134 -4.77 -19.50 -1.26
C VAL A 134 -4.31 -20.18 -2.53
N ASN A 135 -5.25 -20.77 -3.26
CA ASN A 135 -5.01 -21.34 -4.57
C ASN A 135 -5.05 -20.24 -5.64
N LEU A 136 -3.91 -19.97 -6.28
CA LEU A 136 -3.80 -18.92 -7.30
C LEU A 136 -4.65 -19.19 -8.55
N GLN A 137 -4.91 -20.46 -8.87
CA GLN A 137 -5.76 -20.83 -10.01
C GLN A 137 -7.23 -20.39 -9.79
N GLN A 138 -7.73 -20.47 -8.55
CA GLN A 138 -9.07 -19.98 -8.21
C GLN A 138 -9.14 -18.46 -8.32
N VAL A 139 -8.09 -17.75 -7.89
CA VAL A 139 -8.01 -16.28 -8.03
C VAL A 139 -8.00 -15.91 -9.51
N ALA A 140 -7.22 -16.60 -10.35
CA ALA A 140 -7.18 -16.38 -11.79
C ALA A 140 -8.56 -16.58 -12.44
N SER A 141 -9.26 -17.67 -12.10
CA SER A 141 -10.62 -17.94 -12.61
C SER A 141 -11.62 -16.86 -12.23
N THR A 142 -11.53 -16.34 -11.01
CA THR A 142 -12.37 -15.21 -10.55
C THR A 142 -12.10 -13.96 -11.37
N LEU A 143 -10.82 -13.63 -11.64
CA LEU A 143 -10.46 -12.46 -12.45
C LEU A 143 -10.92 -12.59 -13.91
N GLN A 144 -10.78 -13.77 -14.49
CA GLN A 144 -11.28 -14.06 -15.85
C GLN A 144 -12.79 -13.81 -15.96
N ALA A 145 -13.55 -14.21 -14.95
CA ALA A 145 -14.99 -13.96 -14.89
C ALA A 145 -15.34 -12.47 -14.71
N MET A 146 -14.52 -11.72 -13.94
CA MET A 146 -14.73 -10.29 -13.69
C MET A 146 -14.33 -9.40 -14.88
N TYR A 147 -13.36 -9.84 -15.68
CA TYR A 147 -12.83 -9.10 -16.82
C TYR A 147 -12.87 -9.93 -18.11
N PRO A 148 -14.07 -10.28 -18.60
CA PRO A 148 -14.22 -11.14 -19.78
C PRO A 148 -13.77 -10.50 -21.10
N ALA A 149 -13.59 -9.17 -21.11
CA ALA A 149 -13.07 -8.44 -22.27
C ALA A 149 -11.55 -8.60 -22.45
N LEU A 150 -10.84 -9.07 -21.42
CA LEU A 150 -9.40 -9.34 -21.50
C LEU A 150 -9.15 -10.80 -21.86
N THR A 151 -8.20 -11.02 -22.76
CA THR A 151 -7.69 -12.36 -23.05
C THR A 151 -6.64 -12.74 -22.01
N TRP A 152 -6.82 -13.85 -21.32
CA TRP A 152 -5.97 -14.27 -20.20
C TRP A 152 -5.06 -15.43 -20.60
N HIS A 153 -3.77 -15.25 -20.37
CA HIS A 153 -2.75 -16.31 -20.50
C HIS A 153 -2.29 -16.72 -19.10
N VAL A 154 -2.82 -17.84 -18.61
CA VAL A 154 -2.58 -18.31 -17.23
C VAL A 154 -1.66 -19.52 -17.25
N HIS A 155 -0.50 -19.40 -16.62
CA HIS A 155 0.54 -20.43 -16.50
C HIS A 155 0.90 -20.57 -15.01
N LEU A 156 0.00 -21.24 -14.28
CA LEU A 156 0.06 -21.44 -12.82
C LEU A 156 0.09 -22.93 -12.46
N ASP A 157 0.36 -23.82 -13.43
CA ASP A 157 0.22 -25.28 -13.26
C ASP A 157 1.11 -25.84 -12.13
N GLU A 158 2.26 -25.21 -11.88
CA GLU A 158 3.16 -25.54 -10.79
C GLU A 158 3.07 -24.56 -9.61
N ALA A 159 2.07 -23.67 -9.61
CA ALA A 159 1.95 -22.69 -8.54
C ALA A 159 1.58 -23.37 -7.22
N PRO A 160 2.43 -23.27 -6.18
CA PRO A 160 2.05 -23.71 -4.86
C PRO A 160 0.89 -22.87 -4.35
N THR A 161 0.17 -23.37 -3.36
CA THR A 161 -0.68 -22.51 -2.55
C THR A 161 0.18 -21.43 -1.90
N VAL A 162 -0.28 -20.19 -1.91
CA VAL A 162 0.42 -19.08 -1.29
C VAL A 162 -0.26 -18.73 0.03
N PHE A 163 0.53 -18.49 1.06
CA PHE A 163 0.00 -18.11 2.37
C PHE A 163 -0.22 -16.59 2.41
N THR A 164 -1.47 -16.17 2.28
CA THR A 164 -1.87 -14.76 2.18
C THR A 164 -3.35 -14.59 2.52
N ASP A 165 -3.80 -13.36 2.74
CA ASP A 165 -5.23 -13.06 2.84
C ASP A 165 -5.86 -13.08 1.44
N ALA A 166 -6.80 -14.00 1.22
CA ALA A 166 -7.44 -14.22 -0.08
C ALA A 166 -8.19 -12.99 -0.60
N HIS A 167 -8.86 -12.25 0.30
CA HIS A 167 -9.63 -11.06 -0.06
C HIS A 167 -8.70 -9.91 -0.46
N LEU A 168 -7.65 -9.70 0.32
CA LEU A 168 -6.65 -8.67 0.03
C LEU A 168 -5.84 -9.00 -1.23
N LEU A 169 -5.50 -10.28 -1.46
CA LEU A 169 -4.88 -10.70 -2.72
C LEU A 169 -5.79 -10.42 -3.91
N LEU A 170 -7.06 -10.80 -3.84
CA LEU A 170 -8.02 -10.51 -4.91
C LEU A 170 -8.12 -9.00 -5.17
N GLN A 171 -8.11 -8.17 -4.15
CA GLN A 171 -8.12 -6.70 -4.29
C GLN A 171 -6.89 -6.18 -5.04
N ILE A 172 -5.69 -6.71 -4.75
CA ILE A 172 -4.47 -6.40 -5.52
C ILE A 172 -4.67 -6.78 -6.99
N MET A 173 -5.12 -7.99 -7.24
CA MET A 173 -5.26 -8.52 -8.60
C MET A 173 -6.30 -7.78 -9.43
N VAL A 174 -7.44 -7.41 -8.83
CA VAL A 174 -8.48 -6.56 -9.43
C VAL A 174 -7.91 -5.19 -9.80
N ASN A 175 -7.10 -4.58 -8.91
CA ASN A 175 -6.45 -3.32 -9.21
C ASN A 175 -5.46 -3.43 -10.39
N MET A 176 -4.71 -4.53 -10.48
CA MET A 176 -3.81 -4.79 -11.62
C MET A 176 -4.60 -4.93 -12.93
N ALA A 177 -5.68 -5.73 -12.93
CA ALA A 177 -6.54 -5.92 -14.09
C ALA A 177 -7.23 -4.61 -14.52
N LYS A 178 -7.72 -3.83 -13.57
CA LYS A 178 -8.29 -2.50 -13.83
C LYS A 178 -7.27 -1.56 -14.47
N ASN A 179 -6.05 -1.50 -13.91
CA ASN A 179 -4.98 -0.65 -14.46
C ASN A 179 -4.59 -1.06 -15.88
N ALA A 180 -4.55 -2.36 -16.17
CA ALA A 180 -4.28 -2.89 -17.50
C ALA A 180 -5.40 -2.50 -18.49
N ALA A 181 -6.66 -2.71 -18.14
CA ALA A 181 -7.81 -2.34 -18.96
C ALA A 181 -7.83 -0.82 -19.24
N GLU A 182 -7.57 0.02 -18.24
CA GLU A 182 -7.48 1.48 -18.39
C GLU A 182 -6.27 1.92 -19.24
N ALA A 183 -5.21 1.10 -19.31
CA ALA A 183 -4.08 1.31 -20.23
C ALA A 183 -4.34 0.77 -21.64
N GLY A 184 -5.56 0.30 -21.93
CA GLY A 184 -5.94 -0.24 -23.23
C GLY A 184 -5.40 -1.64 -23.50
N ALA A 185 -5.11 -2.42 -22.46
CA ALA A 185 -4.67 -3.81 -22.62
C ALA A 185 -5.78 -4.67 -23.22
N THR A 186 -5.39 -5.61 -24.06
CA THR A 186 -6.23 -6.67 -24.61
C THR A 186 -5.85 -8.04 -24.05
N HIS A 187 -4.61 -8.20 -23.61
CA HIS A 187 -4.07 -9.43 -23.06
C HIS A 187 -3.49 -9.22 -21.67
N MET A 188 -3.76 -10.15 -20.77
CA MET A 188 -3.12 -10.28 -19.47
C MET A 188 -2.49 -11.66 -19.28
N GLY A 189 -1.27 -11.68 -18.72
CA GLY A 189 -0.56 -12.88 -18.37
C GLY A 189 -0.42 -13.04 -16.86
N LEU A 190 -0.68 -14.25 -16.36
CA LEU A 190 -0.36 -14.68 -15.00
C LEU A 190 0.60 -15.85 -15.07
N HIS A 191 1.81 -15.67 -14.59
CA HIS A 191 2.84 -16.69 -14.65
C HIS A 191 3.44 -16.91 -13.26
N TRP A 192 3.63 -18.16 -12.88
CA TRP A 192 4.30 -18.53 -11.66
C TRP A 192 5.72 -19.01 -11.94
N HIS A 193 6.68 -18.45 -11.20
CA HIS A 193 8.03 -18.96 -11.08
C HIS A 193 8.37 -19.10 -9.59
N ASP A 194 9.28 -18.28 -9.07
CA ASP A 194 9.52 -18.08 -7.63
C ASP A 194 8.57 -17.03 -7.02
N ARG A 195 7.79 -16.37 -7.86
CA ARG A 195 6.87 -15.27 -7.58
C ARG A 195 5.75 -15.24 -8.63
N LEU A 196 4.69 -14.53 -8.35
CA LEU A 196 3.61 -14.31 -9.32
C LEU A 196 3.97 -13.12 -10.23
N LEU A 197 4.10 -13.37 -11.52
CA LEU A 197 4.28 -12.35 -12.55
C LEU A 197 2.93 -12.00 -13.16
N ILE A 198 2.61 -10.70 -13.16
CA ILE A 198 1.35 -10.15 -13.65
C ILE A 198 1.70 -9.20 -14.80
N SER A 199 1.36 -9.60 -16.02
CA SER A 199 1.78 -8.92 -17.24
C SER A 199 0.59 -8.42 -18.05
N ASN A 200 0.77 -7.33 -18.80
CA ASN A 200 -0.23 -6.84 -19.76
C ASN A 200 0.44 -6.19 -20.98
N ASP A 201 -0.32 -6.15 -22.07
CA ASP A 201 0.06 -5.55 -23.37
C ASP A 201 -0.43 -4.12 -23.56
N GLY A 202 -0.98 -3.50 -22.52
CA GLY A 202 -1.44 -2.12 -22.55
C GLY A 202 -0.32 -1.10 -22.78
N GLN A 203 -0.68 0.17 -22.78
CA GLN A 203 0.31 1.26 -22.90
C GLN A 203 1.45 1.08 -21.88
N PRO A 204 2.73 1.08 -22.31
CA PRO A 204 3.85 0.91 -21.40
C PRO A 204 3.97 2.08 -20.42
N ILE A 205 4.44 1.79 -19.22
CA ILE A 205 4.73 2.83 -18.22
C ILE A 205 6.00 3.58 -18.67
N PRO A 206 5.92 4.91 -18.88
CA PRO A 206 7.08 5.71 -19.28
C PRO A 206 8.24 5.58 -18.31
N SER A 207 9.48 5.61 -18.83
CA SER A 207 10.69 5.35 -18.03
C SER A 207 10.93 6.37 -16.92
N ASP A 208 10.56 7.62 -17.17
CA ASP A 208 10.70 8.77 -16.27
C ASP A 208 9.81 8.66 -15.02
N VAL A 209 8.62 8.04 -15.14
CA VAL A 209 7.67 7.90 -14.04
C VAL A 209 7.72 6.54 -13.32
N ARG A 210 8.52 5.57 -13.79
CA ARG A 210 8.56 4.21 -13.20
C ARG A 210 8.89 4.18 -11.71
N ARG A 211 9.66 5.14 -11.21
CA ARG A 211 10.02 5.24 -9.79
C ARG A 211 8.88 5.78 -8.93
N GLU A 212 7.96 6.51 -9.54
CA GLU A 212 6.89 7.24 -8.84
C GLU A 212 5.57 6.50 -8.83
N ILE A 213 5.40 5.42 -9.63
CA ILE A 213 4.12 4.69 -9.75
C ILE A 213 3.60 4.09 -8.43
N PHE A 214 4.49 3.89 -7.45
CA PHE A 214 4.12 3.43 -6.11
C PHE A 214 4.04 4.56 -5.08
N VAL A 215 4.29 5.82 -5.48
CA VAL A 215 4.09 6.98 -4.61
C VAL A 215 2.58 7.23 -4.51
N PRO A 216 2.02 7.35 -3.30
CA PRO A 216 0.61 7.67 -3.13
C PRO A 216 0.22 8.96 -3.86
N PHE A 217 -0.95 8.95 -4.49
CA PHE A 217 -1.52 10.08 -5.26
C PHE A 217 -0.81 10.41 -6.57
N PHE A 218 0.27 9.72 -6.90
CA PHE A 218 0.89 9.85 -8.20
C PHE A 218 0.04 9.20 -9.29
N THR A 219 -0.34 9.95 -10.31
CA THR A 219 -1.11 9.46 -11.45
C THR A 219 -0.81 10.25 -12.72
N THR A 220 -0.72 9.55 -13.82
CA THR A 220 -0.65 10.14 -15.18
C THR A 220 -2.03 10.22 -15.84
N LYS A 221 -3.07 9.71 -15.19
CA LYS A 221 -4.45 9.65 -15.70
C LYS A 221 -5.25 10.85 -15.22
N ARG A 222 -6.09 11.43 -16.09
CA ARG A 222 -6.94 12.59 -15.76
C ARG A 222 -7.95 12.34 -14.64
N THR A 223 -8.41 11.10 -14.49
CA THR A 223 -9.44 10.69 -13.51
C THR A 223 -8.95 9.67 -12.50
N GLY A 224 -7.64 9.39 -12.47
CA GLY A 224 -7.06 8.41 -11.54
C GLY A 224 -6.79 9.00 -10.16
N SER A 225 -7.11 8.27 -9.09
CA SER A 225 -6.78 8.67 -7.70
C SER A 225 -5.29 8.57 -7.36
N GLY A 226 -4.49 7.85 -8.18
CA GLY A 226 -3.07 7.59 -7.91
C GLY A 226 -2.79 6.71 -6.69
N ILE A 227 -3.79 6.02 -6.16
CA ILE A 227 -3.66 5.23 -4.92
C ILE A 227 -3.54 3.73 -5.19
N GLY A 228 -4.08 3.25 -6.32
CA GLY A 228 -4.21 1.82 -6.56
C GLY A 228 -2.91 1.03 -6.39
N LEU A 229 -1.82 1.43 -7.05
CA LEU A 229 -0.54 0.73 -6.99
C LEU A 229 0.15 0.85 -5.62
N SER A 230 0.14 2.05 -5.02
CA SER A 230 0.70 2.28 -3.69
C SER A 230 -0.04 1.46 -2.62
N PHE A 231 -1.37 1.41 -2.70
CA PHE A 231 -2.20 0.63 -1.80
C PHE A 231 -2.01 -0.89 -2.00
N SER A 232 -1.94 -1.38 -3.24
CA SER A 232 -1.63 -2.78 -3.53
C SER A 232 -0.28 -3.20 -2.95
N ARG A 233 0.73 -2.35 -3.07
CA ARG A 233 2.05 -2.58 -2.48
C ARG A 233 1.98 -2.61 -0.95
N GLN A 234 1.27 -1.67 -0.34
CA GLN A 234 1.09 -1.61 1.12
C GLN A 234 0.38 -2.85 1.66
N ILE A 235 -0.68 -3.33 0.98
CA ILE A 235 -1.40 -4.56 1.34
C ILE A 235 -0.46 -5.76 1.40
N ILE A 236 0.36 -5.97 0.39
CA ILE A 236 1.23 -7.14 0.35
C ILE A 236 2.43 -6.99 1.29
N MET A 237 2.95 -5.77 1.47
CA MET A 237 4.02 -5.51 2.43
C MET A 237 3.56 -5.76 3.87
N ALA A 238 2.32 -5.42 4.22
CA ALA A 238 1.74 -5.72 5.53
C ALA A 238 1.63 -7.23 5.82
N GLN A 239 1.74 -8.05 4.78
CA GLN A 239 1.74 -9.52 4.87
C GLN A 239 3.15 -10.12 4.69
N GLY A 240 4.20 -9.30 4.63
CA GLY A 240 5.60 -9.75 4.47
C GLY A 240 6.02 -10.05 3.05
N GLY A 241 5.20 -9.72 2.05
CA GLY A 241 5.52 -9.80 0.62
C GLY A 241 5.94 -8.45 0.04
N ASN A 242 6.02 -8.37 -1.28
CA ASN A 242 6.29 -7.11 -1.99
C ASN A 242 5.68 -7.12 -3.40
N LEU A 243 5.41 -5.91 -3.93
CA LEU A 243 4.97 -5.67 -5.31
C LEU A 243 5.97 -4.73 -5.98
N THR A 244 6.55 -5.18 -7.10
CA THR A 244 7.56 -4.42 -7.86
C THR A 244 7.23 -4.42 -9.35
N LEU A 245 7.67 -3.38 -10.05
CA LEU A 245 7.65 -3.33 -11.51
C LEU A 245 8.97 -3.90 -12.04
N LEU A 246 8.91 -4.86 -12.96
CA LEU A 246 10.11 -5.37 -13.60
C LEU A 246 10.71 -4.33 -14.57
N PRO A 247 12.03 -4.15 -14.58
CA PRO A 247 12.71 -3.24 -15.50
C PRO A 247 12.53 -3.66 -16.96
N ILE A 248 12.49 -4.98 -17.21
CA ILE A 248 12.23 -5.58 -18.52
C ILE A 248 10.97 -6.43 -18.37
N PRO A 249 9.90 -6.12 -19.13
CA PRO A 249 8.68 -6.93 -19.09
C PRO A 249 8.90 -8.31 -19.69
N MET A 250 8.00 -9.24 -19.40
CA MET A 250 7.97 -10.54 -20.07
C MET A 250 7.75 -10.39 -21.57
N SER A 251 8.32 -11.34 -22.34
CA SER A 251 8.16 -11.36 -23.79
C SER A 251 6.68 -11.39 -24.20
N GLY A 252 6.30 -10.53 -25.12
CA GLY A 252 4.91 -10.37 -25.57
C GLY A 252 4.07 -9.41 -24.74
N TYR A 253 4.64 -8.77 -23.70
CA TYR A 253 3.96 -7.79 -22.85
C TYR A 253 4.74 -6.48 -22.76
N HIS A 254 4.05 -5.39 -22.43
CA HIS A 254 4.66 -4.07 -22.28
C HIS A 254 4.91 -3.69 -20.81
N THR A 255 4.19 -4.33 -19.90
CA THR A 255 4.32 -4.10 -18.45
C THR A 255 4.26 -5.43 -17.73
N THR A 256 5.15 -5.65 -16.76
CA THR A 256 5.13 -6.83 -15.88
C THR A 256 5.40 -6.41 -14.44
N PHE A 257 4.49 -6.74 -13.56
CA PHE A 257 4.66 -6.63 -12.11
C PHE A 257 5.06 -7.99 -11.54
N ALA A 258 5.91 -7.96 -10.51
CA ALA A 258 6.27 -9.14 -9.73
C ALA A 258 5.69 -9.00 -8.32
N LEU A 259 4.88 -9.97 -7.93
CA LEU A 259 4.28 -10.09 -6.59
C LEU A 259 4.94 -11.24 -5.85
N THR A 260 5.59 -10.94 -4.73
CA THR A 260 6.18 -11.93 -3.82
C THR A 260 5.32 -12.10 -2.59
N PHE A 261 5.32 -13.30 -2.03
CA PHE A 261 4.59 -13.65 -0.83
C PHE A 261 5.56 -13.93 0.33
N PRO A 262 5.11 -13.88 1.59
CA PRO A 262 5.94 -14.27 2.72
C PRO A 262 6.39 -15.73 2.55
N ARG A 263 7.63 -16.03 2.93
CA ARG A 263 8.09 -17.42 3.00
C ARG A 263 7.40 -18.09 4.18
N GLN A 264 6.80 -19.23 3.95
CA GLN A 264 6.40 -20.12 5.05
C GLN A 264 7.68 -20.53 5.79
N GLN A 265 7.75 -20.25 7.10
CA GLN A 265 8.84 -20.72 7.98
C GLN A 265 8.67 -22.20 8.29
#